data_82fa94b6f758e5d096dc93c93f77e420
#
_entry.id   82fa94b6f758e5d096dc93c93f77e420
#
_cell.length_a   1.000
_cell.length_b   1.000
_cell.length_c   1.000
_cell.angle_alpha   90.00
_cell.angle_beta   90.00
_cell.angle_gamma   90.00
#
_symmetry.space_group_name_H-M   'P 1'
#
loop_
_entity.id
_entity.type
_entity.pdbx_description
1 polymer ?
#
loop_
_entity_poly.entity_id
_entity_poly.type
_entity_poly.pdbx_seq_one_letter_code
_entity_poly.pdbx_strand_id
1 'polypeptide(L)'
;MDMHVKPYKVFKVDGIKVGVFGLGIELAGLVDKNMYKETKYLNPLEIAQDMTSILKGKEKCDLIICLSHLGYSYKYLDQKPDDLKIAKATKDIDLIIGGHTHTFLDKPTIVRNSVGKNMLVNQVGCYGINLGKIDFYFDLYKNKSAKGVSIIV
;
A
#
# COMPACT_ATOMS: atom_id res chain seq x y z
N MET A 1 9.72 26.16 1.22
CA MET A 1 8.34 25.80 0.85
C MET A 1 7.89 24.71 1.80
N ASP A 2 7.03 25.04 2.76
CA ASP A 2 6.50 24.01 3.67
C ASP A 2 5.66 23.02 2.87
N MET A 3 6.15 21.79 2.75
CA MET A 3 5.38 20.74 2.10
C MET A 3 4.24 20.34 3.04
N HIS A 4 3.01 20.65 2.66
CA HIS A 4 1.81 20.25 3.39
C HIS A 4 1.59 18.71 3.39
N VAL A 5 2.28 17.99 2.51
CA VAL A 5 2.22 16.53 2.38
C VAL A 5 3.59 15.94 2.64
N LYS A 6 3.66 14.97 3.55
CA LYS A 6 4.88 14.21 3.85
C LYS A 6 4.93 12.95 3.00
N PRO A 7 6.12 12.53 2.51
CA PRO A 7 6.26 11.31 1.70
C PRO A 7 5.92 10.04 2.49
N TYR A 8 6.11 10.06 3.79
CA TYR A 8 5.76 8.97 4.72
C TYR A 8 5.53 9.48 6.13
N LYS A 9 4.96 8.64 6.97
CA LYS A 9 4.83 8.87 8.42
C LYS A 9 5.19 7.60 9.19
N VAL A 10 5.86 7.77 10.33
CA VAL A 10 6.16 6.67 11.26
C VAL A 10 5.35 6.86 12.53
N PHE A 11 4.64 5.80 12.91
CA PHE A 11 3.90 5.71 14.17
C PHE A 11 4.63 4.74 15.12
N LYS A 12 4.45 4.93 16.41
CA LYS A 12 4.89 4.00 17.45
C LYS A 12 3.66 3.53 18.21
N VAL A 13 3.40 2.24 18.18
CA VAL A 13 2.26 1.60 18.84
C VAL A 13 2.79 0.40 19.62
N ASP A 14 2.68 0.42 20.94
CA ASP A 14 3.11 -0.67 21.84
C ASP A 14 4.52 -1.21 21.56
N GLY A 15 5.47 -0.30 21.30
CA GLY A 15 6.86 -0.65 20.99
C GLY A 15 7.12 -1.08 19.55
N ILE A 16 6.09 -1.15 18.71
CA ILE A 16 6.18 -1.44 17.27
C ILE A 16 6.24 -0.14 16.47
N LYS A 17 7.21 -0.03 15.55
CA LYS A 17 7.29 1.08 14.60
C LYS A 17 6.55 0.73 13.32
N VAL A 18 5.52 1.51 13.01
CA VAL A 18 4.70 1.35 11.80
C VAL A 18 5.00 2.48 10.83
N GLY A 19 5.60 2.14 9.68
CA GLY A 19 5.83 3.08 8.59
C GLY A 19 4.67 3.06 7.60
N VAL A 20 4.18 4.25 7.22
CA VAL A 20 3.08 4.39 6.27
C VAL A 20 3.48 5.35 5.17
N PHE A 21 3.27 4.97 3.91
CA PHE A 21 3.47 5.82 2.73
C PHE A 21 2.32 5.66 1.74
N GLY A 22 2.21 6.54 0.76
CA GLY A 22 1.12 6.54 -0.23
C GLY A 22 1.60 6.39 -1.67
N LEU A 23 0.78 5.73 -2.51
CA LEU A 23 0.93 5.67 -3.97
C LEU A 23 -0.37 6.14 -4.62
N GLY A 24 -0.26 7.13 -5.53
CA GLY A 24 -1.38 7.64 -6.30
C GLY A 24 -1.43 7.05 -7.71
N ILE A 25 -2.58 7.21 -8.36
CA ILE A 25 -2.76 6.89 -9.77
C ILE A 25 -2.26 8.05 -10.66
N GLU A 26 -1.89 7.75 -11.90
CA GLU A 26 -1.56 8.77 -12.90
C GLU A 26 -2.77 9.67 -13.16
N LEU A 27 -2.54 10.99 -13.13
CA LEU A 27 -3.59 11.99 -13.30
C LEU A 27 -3.97 12.22 -14.77
N ALA A 28 -3.06 11.96 -15.71
CA ALA A 28 -3.30 12.11 -17.13
C ALA A 28 -4.46 11.20 -17.58
N GLY A 29 -5.44 11.79 -18.25
CA GLY A 29 -6.64 11.10 -18.71
C GLY A 29 -7.74 10.92 -17.64
N LEU A 30 -7.47 11.25 -16.36
CA LEU A 30 -8.46 11.18 -15.27
C LEU A 30 -8.84 12.56 -14.74
N VAL A 31 -7.90 13.50 -14.76
CA VAL A 31 -8.08 14.85 -14.23
C VAL A 31 -7.70 15.86 -15.30
N ASP A 32 -8.45 16.97 -15.42
CA ASP A 32 -8.11 18.05 -16.32
C ASP A 32 -6.70 18.60 -16.01
N LYS A 33 -5.89 18.79 -17.05
CA LYS A 33 -4.50 19.27 -16.92
C LYS A 33 -4.40 20.58 -16.15
N ASN A 34 -5.39 21.47 -16.31
CA ASN A 34 -5.44 22.75 -15.59
C ASN A 34 -5.59 22.58 -14.06
N MET A 35 -6.09 21.43 -13.60
CA MET A 35 -6.26 21.13 -12.17
C MET A 35 -4.97 20.63 -11.52
N TYR A 36 -4.17 19.80 -12.21
CA TYR A 36 -2.93 19.27 -11.65
C TYR A 36 -1.66 20.02 -12.14
N LYS A 37 -1.79 20.90 -13.13
CA LYS A 37 -0.73 21.84 -13.60
C LYS A 37 0.63 21.15 -13.80
N GLU A 38 1.62 21.56 -12.99
CA GLU A 38 3.00 21.07 -13.04
C GLU A 38 3.24 19.84 -12.14
N THR A 39 2.18 19.25 -11.57
CA THR A 39 2.31 18.03 -10.78
C THR A 39 2.82 16.89 -11.65
N LYS A 40 3.94 16.29 -11.28
CA LYS A 40 4.55 15.17 -11.99
C LYS A 40 4.15 13.85 -11.34
N TYR A 41 3.69 12.92 -12.16
CA TYR A 41 3.51 11.54 -11.75
C TYR A 41 4.87 10.83 -11.76
N LEU A 42 5.22 10.18 -10.67
CA LEU A 42 6.44 9.40 -10.54
C LEU A 42 6.12 7.91 -10.69
N ASN A 43 7.10 7.12 -11.14
CA ASN A 43 6.93 5.67 -11.26
C ASN A 43 6.60 5.04 -9.91
N PRO A 44 5.40 4.45 -9.70
CA PRO A 44 5.00 3.98 -8.39
C PRO A 44 5.84 2.80 -7.89
N LEU A 45 6.44 1.99 -8.78
CA LEU A 45 7.33 0.92 -8.36
C LEU A 45 8.64 1.47 -7.78
N GLU A 46 9.25 2.45 -8.44
CA GLU A 46 10.47 3.11 -7.94
C GLU A 46 10.21 3.79 -6.60
N ILE A 47 9.09 4.52 -6.48
CA ILE A 47 8.71 5.17 -5.22
C ILE A 47 8.45 4.13 -4.11
N ALA A 48 7.80 3.01 -4.42
CA ALA A 48 7.59 1.94 -3.43
C ALA A 48 8.92 1.35 -2.93
N GLN A 49 9.90 1.14 -3.84
CA GLN A 49 11.23 0.65 -3.49
C GLN A 49 12.01 1.66 -2.65
N ASP A 50 11.98 2.93 -2.99
CA ASP A 50 12.64 4.00 -2.24
C ASP A 50 12.03 4.15 -0.84
N MET A 51 10.70 4.21 -0.73
CA MET A 51 10.00 4.34 0.55
C MET A 51 10.28 3.14 1.46
N THR A 52 10.23 1.92 0.93
CA THR A 52 10.56 0.72 1.73
C THR A 52 12.01 0.71 2.17
N SER A 53 12.94 1.14 1.33
CA SER A 53 14.35 1.28 1.68
C SER A 53 14.56 2.27 2.84
N ILE A 54 13.90 3.42 2.79
CA ILE A 54 13.94 4.42 3.86
C ILE A 54 13.30 3.87 5.14
N LEU A 55 12.06 3.36 5.05
CA LEU A 55 11.30 2.91 6.21
C LEU A 55 11.95 1.71 6.91
N LYS A 56 12.49 0.76 6.14
CA LYS A 56 13.17 -0.42 6.70
C LYS A 56 14.60 -0.10 7.12
N GLY A 57 15.35 0.59 6.25
CA GLY A 57 16.78 0.85 6.44
C GLY A 57 17.06 1.95 7.46
N LYS A 58 16.52 3.15 7.25
CA LYS A 58 16.77 4.34 8.07
C LYS A 58 15.86 4.40 9.30
N GLU A 59 14.55 4.30 9.10
CA GLU A 59 13.57 4.45 10.17
C GLU A 59 13.45 3.21 11.06
N LYS A 60 13.92 2.03 10.58
CA LYS A 60 13.86 0.74 11.30
C LYS A 60 12.43 0.35 11.66
N CYS A 61 11.50 0.50 10.71
CA CYS A 61 10.12 0.11 10.90
C CYS A 61 9.97 -1.41 11.02
N ASP A 62 9.13 -1.84 11.95
CA ASP A 62 8.77 -3.24 12.16
C ASP A 62 7.65 -3.67 11.19
N LEU A 63 6.72 -2.76 10.88
CA LEU A 63 5.61 -2.93 9.94
C LEU A 63 5.61 -1.82 8.91
N ILE A 64 5.42 -2.15 7.62
CA ILE A 64 5.34 -1.16 6.53
C ILE A 64 4.01 -1.33 5.80
N ILE A 65 3.23 -0.26 5.76
CA ILE A 65 1.91 -0.18 5.11
C ILE A 65 1.97 0.81 3.95
N CYS A 66 1.51 0.36 2.79
CA CYS A 66 1.29 1.22 1.63
C CYS A 66 -0.22 1.53 1.50
N LEU A 67 -0.57 2.81 1.47
CA LEU A 67 -1.90 3.29 1.10
C LEU A 67 -1.89 3.53 -0.41
N SER A 68 -2.60 2.70 -1.16
CA SER A 68 -2.55 2.72 -2.62
C SER A 68 -3.88 3.16 -3.24
N HIS A 69 -3.79 3.97 -4.30
CA HIS A 69 -4.92 4.26 -5.17
C HIS A 69 -4.63 3.82 -6.63
N LEU A 70 -3.77 2.80 -6.80
CA LEU A 70 -3.40 2.28 -8.14
C LEU A 70 -4.47 1.39 -8.75
N GLY A 71 -5.28 0.74 -7.93
CA GLY A 71 -6.22 -0.31 -8.30
C GLY A 71 -5.68 -1.71 -8.00
N TYR A 72 -6.59 -2.65 -7.73
CA TYR A 72 -6.24 -3.99 -7.29
C TYR A 72 -5.47 -4.78 -8.36
N SER A 73 -6.01 -4.86 -9.58
CA SER A 73 -5.40 -5.61 -10.68
C SER A 73 -5.93 -5.18 -12.05
N TYR A 74 -5.02 -5.06 -13.02
CA TYR A 74 -5.34 -4.84 -14.43
C TYR A 74 -4.85 -6.02 -15.27
N LYS A 75 -5.65 -7.09 -15.35
CA LYS A 75 -5.30 -8.38 -15.99
C LYS A 75 -4.82 -8.28 -17.43
N TYR A 76 -5.32 -7.28 -18.19
CA TYR A 76 -5.05 -7.14 -19.63
C TYR A 76 -4.19 -5.92 -19.98
N LEU A 77 -3.66 -5.20 -18.98
CA LEU A 77 -2.84 -4.01 -19.16
C LEU A 77 -1.50 -4.22 -18.45
N ASP A 78 -0.60 -4.97 -19.09
CA ASP A 78 0.69 -5.35 -18.49
C ASP A 78 1.54 -4.17 -18.04
N GLN A 79 1.50 -3.07 -18.79
CA GLN A 79 2.27 -1.86 -18.49
C GLN A 79 1.66 -1.00 -17.36
N LYS A 80 0.36 -1.15 -17.06
CA LYS A 80 -0.29 -0.34 -16.04
C LYS A 80 0.03 -0.89 -14.65
N PRO A 81 0.61 -0.06 -13.74
CA PRO A 81 0.87 -0.49 -12.37
C PRO A 81 -0.43 -0.75 -11.61
N ASP A 82 -0.42 -1.77 -10.76
CA ASP A 82 -1.51 -2.12 -9.86
C ASP A 82 -0.97 -2.70 -8.55
N ASP A 83 -1.83 -2.87 -7.55
CA ASP A 83 -1.46 -3.33 -6.22
C ASP A 83 -0.80 -4.71 -6.23
N LEU A 84 -1.28 -5.65 -7.07
CA LEU A 84 -0.70 -6.98 -7.18
C LEU A 84 0.68 -6.97 -7.84
N LYS A 85 0.91 -6.09 -8.84
CA LYS A 85 2.22 -5.94 -9.48
C LYS A 85 3.23 -5.30 -8.53
N ILE A 86 2.84 -4.24 -7.81
CA ILE A 86 3.67 -3.61 -6.77
C ILE A 86 4.02 -4.63 -5.69
N ALA A 87 3.04 -5.42 -5.22
CA ALA A 87 3.25 -6.45 -4.22
C ALA A 87 4.30 -7.49 -4.65
N LYS A 88 4.23 -7.98 -5.88
CA LYS A 88 5.17 -8.97 -6.43
C LYS A 88 6.57 -8.41 -6.68
N ALA A 89 6.67 -7.14 -7.08
CA ALA A 89 7.92 -6.51 -7.49
C ALA A 89 8.69 -5.81 -6.36
N THR A 90 8.10 -5.67 -5.18
CA THR A 90 8.73 -5.03 -4.02
C THR A 90 9.11 -6.04 -2.94
N LYS A 91 9.86 -5.59 -1.94
CA LYS A 91 10.16 -6.31 -0.70
C LYS A 91 9.80 -5.40 0.49
N ASP A 92 9.68 -6.00 1.67
CA ASP A 92 9.51 -5.28 2.95
C ASP A 92 8.20 -4.49 3.12
N ILE A 93 7.29 -4.46 2.13
CA ILE A 93 5.91 -4.05 2.37
C ILE A 93 5.18 -5.23 3.02
N ASP A 94 4.44 -4.97 4.10
CA ASP A 94 3.67 -6.00 4.81
C ASP A 94 2.19 -6.00 4.38
N LEU A 95 1.67 -4.79 4.07
CA LEU A 95 0.28 -4.60 3.70
C LEU A 95 0.15 -3.48 2.66
N ILE A 96 -0.62 -3.74 1.60
CA ILE A 96 -1.17 -2.72 0.71
C ILE A 96 -2.66 -2.58 1.01
N ILE A 97 -3.10 -1.38 1.36
CA ILE A 97 -4.51 -1.00 1.44
C ILE A 97 -4.83 -0.24 0.16
N GLY A 98 -5.56 -0.91 -0.73
CA GLY A 98 -5.83 -0.43 -2.07
C GLY A 98 -7.16 0.30 -2.23
N GLY A 99 -7.32 0.96 -3.38
CA GLY A 99 -8.53 1.66 -3.81
C GLY A 99 -8.68 1.65 -5.33
N HIS A 100 -9.41 2.59 -5.90
CA HIS A 100 -9.63 2.89 -7.31
C HIS A 100 -10.53 1.88 -8.06
N THR A 101 -10.20 0.60 -8.10
CA THR A 101 -10.97 -0.41 -8.86
C THR A 101 -12.23 -0.89 -8.14
N HIS A 102 -12.51 -0.38 -6.95
CA HIS A 102 -13.68 -0.74 -6.16
C HIS A 102 -13.83 -2.26 -5.96
N THR A 103 -12.70 -2.96 -5.83
CA THR A 103 -12.71 -4.42 -5.72
C THR A 103 -13.18 -4.85 -4.32
N PHE A 104 -14.20 -5.68 -4.26
CA PHE A 104 -14.68 -6.27 -3.01
C PHE A 104 -13.92 -7.56 -2.73
N LEU A 105 -13.16 -7.58 -1.64
CA LEU A 105 -12.45 -8.75 -1.14
C LEU A 105 -13.02 -9.15 0.22
N ASP A 106 -13.44 -10.40 0.37
CA ASP A 106 -13.94 -10.94 1.65
C ASP A 106 -12.82 -11.04 2.68
N LYS A 107 -11.60 -11.24 2.21
CA LYS A 107 -10.36 -11.30 3.00
C LYS A 107 -9.18 -10.79 2.18
N PRO A 108 -8.10 -10.33 2.82
CA PRO A 108 -6.90 -9.91 2.11
C PRO A 108 -6.33 -11.01 1.22
N THR A 109 -5.86 -10.64 0.04
CA THR A 109 -5.10 -11.53 -0.83
C THR A 109 -3.68 -11.67 -0.31
N ILE A 110 -3.21 -12.90 -0.16
CA ILE A 110 -1.81 -13.19 0.18
C ILE A 110 -1.01 -13.23 -1.12
N VAL A 111 0.01 -12.38 -1.21
CA VAL A 111 0.92 -12.30 -2.36
C VAL A 111 2.34 -12.65 -1.91
N ARG A 112 3.04 -13.46 -2.70
CA ARG A 112 4.48 -13.65 -2.51
C ARG A 112 5.23 -12.49 -3.16
N ASN A 113 5.99 -11.77 -2.36
CA ASN A 113 6.79 -10.62 -2.80
C ASN A 113 8.08 -11.05 -3.54
N SER A 114 8.90 -10.09 -3.97
CA SER A 114 10.11 -10.34 -4.77
C SER A 114 11.18 -11.20 -4.07
N VAL A 115 11.07 -11.40 -2.76
CA VAL A 115 11.97 -12.26 -1.96
C VAL A 115 11.24 -13.49 -1.38
N GLY A 116 10.06 -13.82 -1.93
CA GLY A 116 9.29 -15.02 -1.56
C GLY A 116 8.55 -14.95 -0.23
N LYS A 117 8.52 -13.79 0.45
CA LYS A 117 7.76 -13.60 1.70
C LYS A 117 6.31 -13.27 1.41
N ASN A 118 5.40 -13.74 2.26
CA ASN A 118 4.00 -13.38 2.19
C ASN A 118 3.77 -11.93 2.63
N MET A 119 2.96 -11.22 1.87
CA MET A 119 2.41 -9.91 2.20
C MET A 119 0.92 -9.86 1.88
N LEU A 120 0.21 -8.89 2.42
CA LEU A 120 -1.23 -8.76 2.24
C LEU A 120 -1.56 -7.61 1.28
N VAL A 121 -2.54 -7.85 0.40
CA VAL A 121 -3.19 -6.82 -0.40
C VAL A 121 -4.67 -6.85 -0.07
N ASN A 122 -5.23 -5.73 0.38
CA ASN A 122 -6.64 -5.62 0.74
C ASN A 122 -7.32 -4.44 0.04
N GLN A 123 -8.56 -4.67 -0.38
CA GLN A 123 -9.47 -3.64 -0.89
C GLN A 123 -10.89 -4.04 -0.51
N VAL A 124 -11.71 -3.10 -0.07
CA VAL A 124 -13.04 -3.37 0.51
C VAL A 124 -14.19 -2.72 -0.29
N GLY A 125 -13.96 -2.56 -1.60
CA GLY A 125 -14.97 -2.01 -2.50
C GLY A 125 -15.05 -0.49 -2.44
N CYS A 126 -16.26 0.03 -2.33
CA CYS A 126 -16.57 1.46 -2.38
C CYS A 126 -17.77 1.80 -1.49
N TYR A 127 -18.06 3.09 -1.39
CA TYR A 127 -19.27 3.66 -0.74
C TYR A 127 -19.40 3.38 0.76
N GLY A 128 -18.35 2.87 1.43
CA GLY A 128 -18.41 2.54 2.86
C GLY A 128 -19.29 1.34 3.20
N ILE A 129 -19.57 0.46 2.23
CA ILE A 129 -20.38 -0.75 2.42
C ILE A 129 -19.65 -1.75 3.30
N ASN A 130 -18.32 -1.85 3.17
CA ASN A 130 -17.49 -2.79 3.92
C ASN A 130 -16.43 -2.09 4.74
N LEU A 131 -16.16 -2.63 5.93
CA LEU A 131 -15.02 -2.31 6.77
C LEU A 131 -13.97 -3.43 6.66
N GLY A 132 -12.76 -3.10 6.24
CA GLY A 132 -11.62 -4.03 6.27
C GLY A 132 -10.94 -3.98 7.62
N LYS A 133 -10.97 -5.09 8.36
CA LYS A 133 -10.23 -5.26 9.61
C LYS A 133 -9.02 -6.15 9.37
N ILE A 134 -7.82 -5.69 9.73
CA ILE A 134 -6.58 -6.46 9.62
C ILE A 134 -5.83 -6.36 10.94
N ASP A 135 -5.63 -7.51 11.56
CA ASP A 135 -4.89 -7.65 12.81
C ASP A 135 -3.49 -8.18 12.52
N PHE A 136 -2.47 -7.50 13.01
CA PHE A 136 -1.09 -7.97 13.02
C PHE A 136 -0.71 -8.43 14.43
N TYR A 137 -0.08 -9.59 14.51
CA TYR A 137 0.44 -10.17 15.75
C TYR A 137 1.95 -10.23 15.69
N PHE A 138 2.60 -9.88 16.77
CA PHE A 138 4.06 -9.89 16.90
C PHE A 138 4.46 -10.81 18.05
N ASP A 139 5.47 -11.66 17.83
CA ASP A 139 6.11 -12.39 18.92
C ASP A 139 7.23 -11.53 19.58
N LEU A 140 7.87 -12.09 20.60
CA LEU A 140 8.96 -11.43 21.33
C LEU A 140 10.16 -11.07 20.43
N TYR A 141 10.32 -11.75 19.30
CA TYR A 141 11.37 -11.52 18.31
C TYR A 141 10.92 -10.63 17.15
N LYS A 142 9.71 -10.06 17.27
CA LYS A 142 9.06 -9.24 16.23
C LYS A 142 8.78 -9.98 14.92
N ASN A 143 8.67 -11.31 14.95
CA ASN A 143 8.11 -12.03 13.83
C ASN A 143 6.61 -11.70 13.73
N LYS A 144 6.13 -11.55 12.49
CA LYS A 144 4.77 -11.08 12.19
C LYS A 144 3.89 -12.22 11.69
N SER A 145 2.65 -12.25 12.15
CA SER A 145 1.54 -12.92 11.48
C SER A 145 0.37 -11.96 11.36
N ALA A 146 -0.52 -12.21 10.41
CA ALA A 146 -1.66 -11.33 10.18
C ALA A 146 -2.92 -12.10 9.83
N LYS A 147 -4.08 -11.55 10.23
CA LYS A 147 -5.41 -11.99 9.81
C LYS A 147 -6.20 -10.79 9.34
N GLY A 148 -7.06 -10.98 8.36
CA GLY A 148 -7.94 -9.93 7.89
C GLY A 148 -9.29 -10.47 7.45
N VAL A 149 -10.30 -9.62 7.56
CA VAL A 149 -11.68 -9.90 7.18
C VAL A 149 -12.34 -8.61 6.68
N SER A 150 -13.27 -8.76 5.75
CA SER A 150 -14.19 -7.70 5.35
C SER A 150 -15.51 -7.88 6.09
N ILE A 151 -16.02 -6.81 6.67
CA ILE A 151 -17.25 -6.78 7.48
C ILE A 151 -18.21 -5.84 6.78
N ILE A 152 -19.42 -6.30 6.49
CA ILE A 152 -20.51 -5.44 5.99
C ILE A 152 -20.93 -4.52 7.13
N VAL A 153 -21.05 -3.22 6.84
CA VAL A 153 -21.39 -2.17 7.82
C VAL A 153 -22.85 -1.79 7.66
#